data_65c7e51a1ea30f1572071cb6b145cc8b
#
_entry.id   65c7e51a1ea30f1572071cb6b145cc8b
#
_cell.length_a   1.000
_cell.length_b   1.000
_cell.length_c   1.000
_cell.angle_alpha   90.00
_cell.angle_beta   90.00
_cell.angle_gamma   90.00
#
_symmetry.space_group_name_H-M   'P 1'
#
loop_
_entity.id
_entity.type
_entity.pdbx_description
1 polymer ?
#
loop_
_entity_poly.entity_id
_entity_poly.type
_entity_poly.pdbx_seq_one_letter_code
_entity_poly.pdbx_strand_id
1 'polypeptide(L)'
;FVATVCGPMLGEEECADDICVYELMPMCFDEFLKAGKGRKLCAFIENQKLTAMPDEVRESVQTMLEAFFVTGGMPEAVDEYYKTGDFRRVDVILKSILDRMTDYLINSTPKRYLSKVMAIWKSIPTQLTKENKKFMYGYVDPKARAREYEASVDQIVRMGVVRQVFRVRNGVLPLTDQRDDKSFELYHLDHGLLRMMAGILVQDIDTDNVLDMMDGVIAEQYAMAELYMNKSVGDLYFWISSATAKVDFVYEGDGEVIPV
;
A
#
# COMPACT_ATOMS: atom_id res chain seq x y z
N PHE A 1 -31.60 -5.42 -14.73
CA PHE A 1 -31.16 -4.11 -14.19
C PHE A 1 -29.74 -4.26 -13.71
N VAL A 2 -28.82 -3.45 -14.21
CA VAL A 2 -27.46 -3.34 -13.67
C VAL A 2 -27.46 -2.09 -12.79
N ALA A 3 -27.31 -2.26 -11.48
CA ALA A 3 -27.08 -1.15 -10.56
C ALA A 3 -25.61 -1.15 -10.17
N THR A 4 -24.92 -0.03 -10.37
CA THR A 4 -23.56 0.15 -9.88
C THR A 4 -23.64 0.94 -8.58
N VAL A 5 -23.26 0.33 -7.47
CA VAL A 5 -23.11 1.00 -6.18
C VAL A 5 -21.63 1.23 -5.96
N CYS A 6 -21.20 2.50 -5.94
CA CYS A 6 -19.84 2.89 -5.57
C CYS A 6 -19.87 3.34 -4.11
N GLY A 7 -19.11 2.68 -3.27
CA GLY A 7 -18.92 3.05 -1.87
C GLY A 7 -17.62 2.48 -1.34
N PRO A 8 -17.08 3.05 -0.27
CA PRO A 8 -15.97 2.43 0.41
C PRO A 8 -16.44 1.11 0.99
N MET A 9 -16.01 0.04 0.36
CA MET A 9 -16.08 -1.36 0.77
C MET A 9 -17.42 -1.83 1.36
N LEU A 10 -18.23 -2.45 0.52
CA LEU A 10 -19.23 -3.40 0.96
C LEU A 10 -18.47 -4.62 1.50
N GLY A 11 -18.68 -4.99 2.77
CA GLY A 11 -18.15 -6.25 3.29
C GLY A 11 -18.73 -7.43 2.51
N GLU A 12 -17.97 -8.50 2.35
CA GLU A 12 -18.41 -9.71 1.63
C GLU A 12 -19.75 -10.29 2.18
N GLU A 13 -20.06 -10.00 3.44
CA GLU A 13 -21.28 -10.44 4.12
C GLU A 13 -22.56 -9.69 3.66
N GLU A 14 -22.44 -8.59 2.92
CA GLU A 14 -23.57 -7.78 2.46
C GLU A 14 -23.95 -8.03 0.99
N CYS A 15 -23.22 -8.92 0.31
CA CYS A 15 -23.46 -9.22 -1.09
C CYS A 15 -24.44 -10.39 -1.22
N ALA A 16 -25.57 -10.15 -1.90
CA ALA A 16 -26.44 -11.24 -2.36
C ALA A 16 -25.75 -12.05 -3.47
N ASP A 17 -26.12 -13.31 -3.66
CA ASP A 17 -25.52 -14.25 -4.62
C ASP A 17 -25.42 -13.74 -6.07
N ASP A 18 -26.17 -12.70 -6.43
CA ASP A 18 -26.22 -12.09 -7.76
C ASP A 18 -25.35 -10.81 -7.90
N ILE A 19 -24.53 -10.46 -6.89
CA ILE A 19 -23.71 -9.24 -6.89
C ILE A 19 -22.25 -9.60 -7.17
N CYS A 20 -21.67 -9.04 -8.24
CA CYS A 20 -20.24 -9.08 -8.48
C CYS A 20 -19.58 -7.87 -7.81
N VAL A 21 -18.68 -8.12 -6.85
CA VAL A 21 -17.89 -7.09 -6.19
C VAL A 21 -16.58 -6.90 -6.94
N TYR A 22 -16.27 -5.65 -7.31
CA TYR A 22 -14.99 -5.25 -7.88
C TYR A 22 -14.30 -4.31 -6.91
N GLU A 23 -13.12 -4.68 -6.46
CA GLU A 23 -12.27 -3.82 -5.66
C GLU A 23 -11.49 -2.86 -6.57
N LEU A 24 -11.68 -1.55 -6.38
CA LEU A 24 -10.91 -0.53 -7.08
C LEU A 24 -9.74 -0.10 -6.18
N MET A 25 -8.55 -0.46 -6.59
CA MET A 25 -7.31 -0.07 -5.95
C MET A 25 -6.82 1.28 -6.46
N PRO A 26 -5.90 1.96 -5.74
CA PRO A 26 -5.11 3.04 -6.33
C PRO A 26 -4.45 2.60 -7.62
N MET A 27 -4.14 3.54 -8.51
CA MET A 27 -3.50 3.23 -9.78
C MET A 27 -2.10 2.64 -9.55
N CYS A 28 -1.76 1.60 -10.33
CA CYS A 28 -0.40 1.08 -10.42
C CYS A 28 0.47 1.97 -11.31
N PHE A 29 1.78 1.71 -11.33
CA PHE A 29 2.70 2.51 -12.14
C PHE A 29 2.37 2.48 -13.64
N ASP A 30 1.96 1.33 -14.16
CA ASP A 30 1.52 1.19 -15.55
C ASP A 30 0.28 2.06 -15.86
N GLU A 31 -0.70 2.09 -14.96
CA GLU A 31 -1.88 2.94 -15.09
C GLU A 31 -1.53 4.42 -14.95
N PHE A 32 -0.61 4.78 -14.05
CA PHE A 32 -0.07 6.12 -13.93
C PHE A 32 0.56 6.58 -15.24
N LEU A 33 1.43 5.77 -15.85
CA LEU A 33 2.02 6.06 -17.15
C LEU A 33 0.96 6.23 -18.25
N LYS A 34 -0.05 5.36 -18.27
CA LYS A 34 -1.16 5.39 -19.24
C LYS A 34 -2.07 6.61 -19.09
N ALA A 35 -2.24 7.11 -17.86
CA ALA A 35 -3.01 8.33 -17.57
C ALA A 35 -2.37 9.58 -18.22
N GLY A 36 -1.05 9.60 -18.34
CA GLY A 36 -0.30 10.60 -19.10
C GLY A 36 -0.15 10.22 -20.57
N LYS A 37 0.93 10.66 -21.19
CA LYS A 37 1.27 10.30 -22.57
C LYS A 37 2.24 9.11 -22.66
N GLY A 38 2.39 8.36 -21.59
CA GLY A 38 3.41 7.32 -21.40
C GLY A 38 3.10 5.95 -22.02
N ARG A 39 2.02 5.80 -22.83
CA ARG A 39 1.65 4.49 -23.43
C ARG A 39 2.78 3.79 -24.21
N LYS A 40 3.66 4.57 -24.87
CA LYS A 40 4.82 4.01 -25.56
C LYS A 40 5.85 3.46 -24.59
N LEU A 41 6.00 4.11 -23.44
CA LEU A 41 6.89 3.69 -22.36
C LEU A 41 6.39 2.40 -21.70
N CYS A 42 5.08 2.28 -21.43
CA CYS A 42 4.46 1.04 -20.96
C CYS A 42 4.72 -0.12 -21.91
N ALA A 43 4.39 0.06 -23.20
CA ALA A 43 4.62 -0.97 -24.21
C ALA A 43 6.10 -1.36 -24.33
N PHE A 44 7.01 -0.44 -24.07
CA PHE A 44 8.44 -0.72 -24.06
C PHE A 44 8.82 -1.56 -22.82
N ILE A 45 8.35 -1.18 -21.64
CA ILE A 45 8.59 -1.91 -20.37
C ILE A 45 8.04 -3.33 -20.46
N GLU A 46 6.81 -3.51 -20.95
CA GLU A 46 6.14 -4.81 -21.10
C GLU A 46 6.89 -5.77 -22.04
N ASN A 47 7.55 -5.24 -23.09
CA ASN A 47 8.18 -6.04 -24.14
C ASN A 47 9.69 -6.22 -23.99
N GLN A 48 10.34 -5.58 -23.02
CA GLN A 48 11.81 -5.57 -22.89
C GLN A 48 12.25 -6.21 -21.56
N LYS A 49 13.39 -6.93 -21.64
CA LYS A 49 14.12 -7.28 -20.41
C LYS A 49 14.79 -6.00 -19.90
N LEU A 50 14.65 -5.68 -18.63
CA LEU A 50 15.22 -4.48 -17.96
C LEU A 50 16.71 -4.27 -18.27
N THR A 51 17.47 -5.35 -18.49
CA THR A 51 18.91 -5.33 -18.80
C THR A 51 19.25 -4.78 -20.19
N ALA A 52 18.27 -4.66 -21.10
CA ALA A 52 18.46 -4.20 -22.49
C ALA A 52 17.84 -2.82 -22.74
N MET A 53 17.49 -2.08 -21.69
CA MET A 53 16.84 -0.78 -21.81
C MET A 53 17.86 0.30 -22.20
N PRO A 54 17.64 1.06 -23.29
CA PRO A 54 18.45 2.22 -23.64
C PRO A 54 18.47 3.26 -22.51
N ASP A 55 19.59 3.98 -22.34
CA ASP A 55 19.77 4.93 -21.23
C ASP A 55 18.70 6.04 -21.24
N GLU A 56 18.36 6.60 -22.40
CA GLU A 56 17.32 7.64 -22.52
C GLU A 56 15.94 7.15 -22.06
N VAL A 57 15.62 5.88 -22.31
CA VAL A 57 14.36 5.27 -21.87
C VAL A 57 14.42 5.02 -20.37
N ARG A 58 15.55 4.55 -19.86
CA ARG A 58 15.78 4.34 -18.43
C ARG A 58 15.61 5.63 -17.63
N GLU A 59 16.22 6.73 -18.07
CA GLU A 59 16.08 8.06 -17.48
C GLU A 59 14.60 8.51 -17.48
N SER A 60 13.90 8.27 -18.60
CA SER A 60 12.48 8.61 -18.68
C SER A 60 11.61 7.78 -17.72
N VAL A 61 11.90 6.48 -17.59
CA VAL A 61 11.21 5.60 -16.61
C VAL A 61 11.49 6.07 -15.20
N GLN A 62 12.74 6.35 -14.87
CA GLN A 62 13.16 6.81 -13.56
C GLN A 62 12.44 8.12 -13.19
N THR A 63 12.46 9.13 -14.06
CA THR A 63 11.76 10.40 -13.82
C THR A 63 10.26 10.18 -13.56
N MET A 64 9.61 9.29 -14.32
CA MET A 64 8.19 8.99 -14.10
C MET A 64 7.96 8.21 -12.81
N LEU A 65 8.86 7.30 -12.45
CA LEU A 65 8.79 6.55 -11.21
C LEU A 65 8.95 7.49 -10.00
N GLU A 66 9.92 8.39 -10.02
CA GLU A 66 10.11 9.42 -8.98
C GLU A 66 8.86 10.30 -8.84
N ALA A 67 8.26 10.73 -9.97
CA ALA A 67 7.01 11.46 -9.94
C ALA A 67 5.86 10.64 -9.33
N PHE A 68 5.79 9.35 -9.63
CA PHE A 68 4.80 8.44 -9.07
C PHE A 68 5.00 8.23 -7.56
N PHE A 69 6.24 8.11 -7.10
CA PHE A 69 6.56 8.00 -5.67
C PHE A 69 6.09 9.24 -4.88
N VAL A 70 6.17 10.42 -5.48
CA VAL A 70 5.67 11.67 -4.87
C VAL A 70 4.14 11.75 -4.94
N THR A 71 3.55 11.39 -6.10
CA THR A 71 2.13 11.58 -6.37
C THR A 71 1.25 10.51 -5.71
N GLY A 72 1.73 9.26 -5.67
CA GLY A 72 0.90 8.11 -5.34
C GLY A 72 -0.02 7.71 -6.49
N GLY A 73 -0.82 6.65 -6.25
CA GLY A 73 -1.76 6.07 -7.20
C GLY A 73 -3.19 6.58 -7.07
N MET A 74 -3.48 7.55 -6.19
CA MET A 74 -4.84 8.07 -6.06
C MET A 74 -5.26 8.83 -7.32
N PRO A 75 -6.35 8.42 -8.03
CA PRO A 75 -6.69 8.98 -9.36
C PRO A 75 -6.83 10.50 -9.36
N GLU A 76 -7.37 11.10 -8.30
CA GLU A 76 -7.54 12.56 -8.18
C GLU A 76 -6.18 13.27 -8.10
N ALA A 77 -5.20 12.68 -7.40
CA ALA A 77 -3.84 13.20 -7.29
C ALA A 77 -3.07 13.06 -8.61
N VAL A 78 -3.21 11.91 -9.28
CA VAL A 78 -2.62 11.63 -10.59
C VAL A 78 -3.15 12.60 -11.66
N ASP A 79 -4.47 12.85 -11.68
CA ASP A 79 -5.10 13.81 -12.60
C ASP A 79 -4.57 15.23 -12.38
N GLU A 80 -4.42 15.67 -11.11
CA GLU A 80 -3.86 16.98 -10.79
C GLU A 80 -2.39 17.09 -11.23
N TYR A 81 -1.59 16.05 -11.01
CA TYR A 81 -0.21 16.01 -11.48
C TYR A 81 -0.12 16.17 -12.99
N TYR A 82 -0.88 15.40 -13.76
CA TYR A 82 -0.82 15.49 -15.22
C TYR A 82 -1.39 16.79 -15.81
N LYS A 83 -2.30 17.46 -15.09
CA LYS A 83 -2.84 18.75 -15.49
C LYS A 83 -1.89 19.91 -15.24
N THR A 84 -1.11 19.83 -14.16
CA THR A 84 -0.40 21.02 -13.64
C THR A 84 1.12 20.85 -13.58
N GLY A 85 1.62 19.63 -13.38
CA GLY A 85 3.02 19.35 -13.05
C GLY A 85 3.46 19.88 -11.69
N ASP A 86 2.53 20.37 -10.87
CA ASP A 86 2.83 21.01 -9.57
C ASP A 86 2.54 20.06 -8.41
N PHE A 87 3.58 19.50 -7.82
CA PHE A 87 3.48 18.61 -6.67
C PHE A 87 2.91 19.26 -5.40
N ARG A 88 2.98 20.59 -5.26
CA ARG A 88 2.34 21.27 -4.13
C ARG A 88 0.81 21.17 -4.22
N ARG A 89 0.29 21.20 -5.44
CA ARG A 89 -1.15 21.01 -5.67
C ARG A 89 -1.53 19.56 -5.43
N VAL A 90 -0.66 18.62 -5.80
CA VAL A 90 -0.82 17.19 -5.48
C VAL A 90 -0.89 16.99 -3.97
N ASP A 91 -0.02 17.63 -3.18
CA ASP A 91 -0.05 17.58 -1.72
C ASP A 91 -1.40 18.04 -1.14
N VAL A 92 -1.99 19.11 -1.70
CA VAL A 92 -3.32 19.58 -1.29
C VAL A 92 -4.41 18.53 -1.54
N ILE A 93 -4.35 17.86 -2.71
CA ILE A 93 -5.29 16.79 -3.06
C ILE A 93 -5.11 15.58 -2.14
N LEU A 94 -3.87 15.10 -1.97
CA LEU A 94 -3.58 13.97 -1.08
C LEU A 94 -4.03 14.23 0.36
N LYS A 95 -3.79 15.44 0.86
CA LYS A 95 -4.27 15.86 2.19
C LYS A 95 -5.79 15.79 2.28
N SER A 96 -6.50 16.29 1.27
CA SER A 96 -7.96 16.24 1.21
C SER A 96 -8.47 14.79 1.19
N ILE A 97 -7.83 13.90 0.44
CA ILE A 97 -8.18 12.48 0.41
C ILE A 97 -7.96 11.84 1.78
N LEU A 98 -6.81 12.09 2.40
CA LEU A 98 -6.48 11.56 3.72
C LEU A 98 -7.48 12.02 4.79
N ASP A 99 -7.90 13.28 4.73
CA ASP A 99 -8.92 13.83 5.64
C ASP A 99 -10.27 13.11 5.43
N ARG A 100 -10.71 12.93 4.17
CA ARG A 100 -11.93 12.17 3.86
C ARG A 100 -11.88 10.71 4.32
N MET A 101 -10.72 10.05 4.17
CA MET A 101 -10.51 8.68 4.69
C MET A 101 -10.58 8.65 6.22
N THR A 102 -10.01 9.65 6.87
CA THR A 102 -10.07 9.77 8.34
C THR A 102 -11.52 9.99 8.81
N ASP A 103 -12.27 10.85 8.14
CA ASP A 103 -13.69 11.09 8.43
C ASP A 103 -14.52 9.80 8.19
N TYR A 104 -14.22 9.05 7.13
CA TYR A 104 -14.85 7.76 6.90
C TYR A 104 -14.57 6.77 8.05
N LEU A 105 -13.34 6.66 8.50
CA LEU A 105 -12.98 5.82 9.66
C LEU A 105 -13.76 6.24 10.92
N ILE A 106 -13.87 7.54 11.17
CA ILE A 106 -14.59 8.07 12.34
C ILE A 106 -16.08 7.74 12.27
N ASN A 107 -16.69 7.93 11.11
CA ASN A 107 -18.14 7.81 10.94
C ASN A 107 -18.62 6.35 10.81
N SER A 108 -17.77 5.46 10.25
CA SER A 108 -18.12 4.07 9.95
C SER A 108 -17.66 3.09 11.04
N THR A 109 -16.81 3.54 11.98
CA THR A 109 -16.32 2.68 13.06
C THR A 109 -17.28 2.69 14.26
N PRO A 110 -17.74 1.52 14.76
CA PRO A 110 -18.52 1.46 15.97
C PRO A 110 -17.81 2.15 17.15
N LYS A 111 -18.54 2.94 17.94
CA LYS A 111 -17.97 3.76 19.03
C LYS A 111 -17.02 3.01 19.97
N ARG A 112 -17.30 1.74 20.24
CA ARG A 112 -16.48 0.88 21.12
C ARG A 112 -15.06 0.62 20.59
N TYR A 113 -14.85 0.72 19.27
CA TYR A 113 -13.56 0.50 18.61
C TYR A 113 -12.88 1.78 18.16
N LEU A 114 -13.62 2.90 18.06
CA LEU A 114 -13.18 4.12 17.41
C LEU A 114 -11.84 4.63 17.93
N SER A 115 -11.69 4.76 19.25
CA SER A 115 -10.44 5.28 19.83
C SER A 115 -9.22 4.42 19.46
N LYS A 116 -9.40 3.09 19.44
CA LYS A 116 -8.34 2.13 19.14
C LYS A 116 -8.03 2.10 17.63
N VAL A 117 -9.05 2.11 16.77
CA VAL A 117 -8.90 2.20 15.32
C VAL A 117 -8.14 3.48 14.94
N MET A 118 -8.51 4.62 15.52
CA MET A 118 -7.81 5.88 15.27
C MET A 118 -6.37 5.90 15.79
N ALA A 119 -6.10 5.22 16.91
CA ALA A 119 -4.74 5.08 17.42
C ALA A 119 -3.89 4.17 16.51
N ILE A 120 -4.44 3.03 16.04
CA ILE A 120 -3.80 2.16 15.04
C ILE A 120 -3.52 2.96 13.77
N TRP A 121 -4.53 3.63 13.20
CA TRP A 121 -4.40 4.45 12.00
C TRP A 121 -3.21 5.41 12.09
N LYS A 122 -3.15 6.21 13.12
CA LYS A 122 -2.08 7.19 13.33
C LYS A 122 -0.70 6.57 13.54
N SER A 123 -0.62 5.32 14.00
CA SER A 123 0.66 4.65 14.27
C SER A 123 1.33 4.08 13.02
N ILE A 124 0.61 3.91 11.90
CA ILE A 124 1.10 3.22 10.70
C ILE A 124 2.46 3.76 10.20
N PRO A 125 2.66 5.07 9.96
CA PRO A 125 3.95 5.56 9.49
C PRO A 125 5.09 5.22 10.46
N THR A 126 4.85 5.37 11.77
CA THR A 126 5.84 5.04 12.81
C THR A 126 6.16 3.55 12.86
N GLN A 127 5.18 2.68 12.65
CA GLN A 127 5.39 1.23 12.61
C GLN A 127 6.30 0.84 11.45
N LEU A 128 6.03 1.38 10.26
CA LEU A 128 6.75 1.05 9.03
C LEU A 128 8.19 1.59 8.98
N THR A 129 8.49 2.67 9.71
CA THR A 129 9.85 3.21 9.81
C THR A 129 10.76 2.48 10.82
N LYS A 130 10.26 1.43 11.49
CA LYS A 130 11.10 0.64 12.39
C LYS A 130 11.86 -0.43 11.62
N GLU A 131 13.06 -0.75 12.07
CA GLU A 131 13.88 -1.84 11.51
C GLU A 131 13.09 -3.16 11.44
N ASN A 132 12.34 -3.47 12.51
CA ASN A 132 11.36 -4.54 12.51
C ASN A 132 9.97 -3.92 12.31
N LYS A 133 9.42 -4.00 11.10
CA LYS A 133 8.12 -3.44 10.71
C LYS A 133 6.93 -4.25 11.23
N LYS A 134 7.19 -5.36 11.93
CA LYS A 134 6.15 -6.13 12.62
C LYS A 134 5.30 -5.18 13.46
N PHE A 135 3.97 -5.29 13.33
CA PHE A 135 3.04 -4.46 14.09
C PHE A 135 3.20 -4.68 15.59
N MET A 136 3.54 -3.62 16.28
CA MET A 136 3.76 -3.62 17.72
C MET A 136 2.72 -2.77 18.43
N TYR A 137 1.86 -3.40 19.22
CA TYR A 137 0.81 -2.70 19.96
C TYR A 137 1.37 -1.62 20.90
N GLY A 138 2.59 -1.78 21.39
CA GLY A 138 3.29 -0.80 22.22
C GLY A 138 3.59 0.54 21.52
N TYR A 139 3.62 0.57 20.17
CA TYR A 139 3.74 1.83 19.41
C TYR A 139 2.38 2.51 19.19
N VAL A 140 1.28 1.77 19.38
CA VAL A 140 -0.07 2.35 19.37
C VAL A 140 -0.35 3.03 20.72
N ASP A 141 -0.09 2.29 21.82
CA ASP A 141 -0.19 2.77 23.21
C ASP A 141 0.80 1.95 24.06
N PRO A 142 1.65 2.57 24.89
CA PRO A 142 2.60 1.84 25.74
C PRO A 142 1.95 0.79 26.67
N LYS A 143 0.66 0.91 26.97
CA LYS A 143 -0.12 -0.02 27.77
C LYS A 143 -0.95 -1.01 26.97
N ALA A 144 -0.91 -0.92 25.61
CA ALA A 144 -1.70 -1.75 24.72
C ALA A 144 -1.35 -3.24 24.87
N ARG A 145 -2.40 -4.08 24.90
CA ARG A 145 -2.28 -5.53 24.84
C ARG A 145 -2.98 -6.05 23.58
N ALA A 146 -2.37 -7.03 22.91
CA ALA A 146 -2.90 -7.60 21.67
C ALA A 146 -4.40 -7.89 21.76
N ARG A 147 -4.83 -8.68 22.73
CA ARG A 147 -6.24 -9.08 22.94
C ARG A 147 -7.25 -7.93 23.00
N GLU A 148 -6.78 -6.72 23.30
CA GLU A 148 -7.65 -5.53 23.42
C GLU A 148 -7.79 -4.76 22.12
N TYR A 149 -6.85 -5.00 21.18
CA TYR A 149 -6.74 -4.29 19.92
C TYR A 149 -7.04 -5.16 18.68
N GLU A 150 -6.99 -6.50 18.79
CA GLU A 150 -7.20 -7.44 17.68
C GLU A 150 -8.49 -7.10 16.89
N ALA A 151 -9.63 -7.00 17.57
CA ALA A 151 -10.89 -6.63 16.92
C ALA A 151 -10.87 -5.24 16.25
N SER A 152 -9.99 -4.32 16.68
CA SER A 152 -9.82 -3.01 16.07
C SER A 152 -8.88 -3.06 14.88
N VAL A 153 -7.90 -3.96 14.88
CA VAL A 153 -7.07 -4.28 13.70
C VAL A 153 -7.96 -4.91 12.62
N ASP A 154 -8.76 -5.92 12.97
CA ASP A 154 -9.70 -6.55 12.03
C ASP A 154 -10.69 -5.53 11.45
N GLN A 155 -11.14 -4.59 12.28
CA GLN A 155 -12.06 -3.54 11.83
C GLN A 155 -11.41 -2.62 10.78
N ILE A 156 -10.19 -2.13 11.02
CA ILE A 156 -9.53 -1.21 10.08
C ILE A 156 -9.10 -1.92 8.79
N VAL A 157 -8.73 -3.20 8.87
CA VAL A 157 -8.41 -4.03 7.69
C VAL A 157 -9.68 -4.24 6.85
N ARG A 158 -10.81 -4.63 7.46
CA ARG A 158 -12.10 -4.77 6.76
C ARG A 158 -12.59 -3.47 6.12
N MET A 159 -12.24 -2.32 6.68
CA MET A 159 -12.54 -1.02 6.06
C MET A 159 -11.68 -0.72 4.82
N GLY A 160 -10.70 -1.56 4.50
CA GLY A 160 -9.90 -1.53 3.29
C GLY A 160 -8.93 -0.37 3.14
N VAL A 161 -8.75 0.41 4.19
CA VAL A 161 -7.80 1.55 4.20
C VAL A 161 -6.37 1.12 4.50
N VAL A 162 -6.20 -0.13 4.94
CA VAL A 162 -4.90 -0.77 5.19
C VAL A 162 -4.89 -2.20 4.67
N ARG A 163 -3.69 -2.72 4.40
CA ARG A 163 -3.45 -4.11 4.05
C ARG A 163 -2.63 -4.77 5.14
N GLN A 164 -2.99 -6.01 5.48
CA GLN A 164 -2.31 -6.80 6.49
C GLN A 164 -1.50 -7.90 5.81
N VAL A 165 -0.19 -7.87 5.99
CA VAL A 165 0.74 -8.87 5.47
C VAL A 165 1.24 -9.71 6.65
N PHE A 166 1.01 -11.02 6.60
CA PHE A 166 1.38 -11.93 7.68
C PHE A 166 2.77 -12.51 7.51
N ARG A 167 3.40 -12.85 8.63
CA ARG A 167 4.64 -13.60 8.63
C ARG A 167 4.38 -15.06 8.28
N VAL A 168 5.28 -15.65 7.48
CA VAL A 168 5.40 -17.11 7.36
C VAL A 168 6.59 -17.61 8.15
N ARG A 169 6.45 -18.79 8.78
CA ARG A 169 7.51 -19.43 9.60
C ARG A 169 8.62 -20.00 8.75
N ASN A 170 8.24 -20.61 7.65
CA ASN A 170 9.13 -21.30 6.71
C ASN A 170 8.68 -21.00 5.27
N GLY A 171 9.62 -21.07 4.31
CA GLY A 171 9.33 -21.00 2.88
C GLY A 171 8.93 -22.36 2.29
N VAL A 172 7.93 -23.02 2.87
CA VAL A 172 7.44 -24.34 2.41
C VAL A 172 5.97 -24.22 2.05
N LEU A 173 5.60 -24.74 0.89
CA LEU A 173 4.22 -24.74 0.39
C LEU A 173 3.32 -25.74 1.14
N PRO A 174 2.05 -25.42 1.35
CA PRO A 174 1.44 -24.10 1.08
C PRO A 174 1.83 -23.07 2.15
N LEU A 175 2.04 -21.80 1.73
CA LEU A 175 2.44 -20.74 2.65
C LEU A 175 1.36 -20.41 3.70
N THR A 176 0.09 -20.63 3.36
CA THR A 176 -1.05 -20.48 4.28
C THR A 176 -0.88 -21.30 5.56
N ASP A 177 -0.35 -22.54 5.45
CA ASP A 177 -0.11 -23.42 6.60
C ASP A 177 1.06 -22.95 7.48
N GLN A 178 1.92 -22.10 6.91
CA GLN A 178 3.09 -21.52 7.60
C GLN A 178 2.80 -20.17 8.24
N ARG A 179 1.60 -19.64 8.06
CA ARG A 179 1.20 -18.31 8.55
C ARG A 179 1.26 -18.25 10.08
N ASP A 180 1.80 -17.14 10.55
CA ASP A 180 1.83 -16.77 11.98
C ASP A 180 0.85 -15.60 12.21
N ASP A 181 -0.37 -15.90 12.65
CA ASP A 181 -1.44 -14.91 12.87
C ASP A 181 -1.09 -13.84 13.91
N LYS A 182 -0.06 -14.07 14.73
CA LYS A 182 0.40 -13.12 15.75
C LYS A 182 1.50 -12.19 15.26
N SER A 183 1.94 -12.36 14.03
CA SER A 183 3.05 -11.61 13.45
C SER A 183 2.66 -11.10 12.08
N PHE A 184 2.39 -9.80 11.98
CA PHE A 184 1.97 -9.16 10.75
C PHE A 184 2.52 -7.73 10.66
N GLU A 185 2.52 -7.18 9.47
CA GLU A 185 2.79 -5.79 9.15
C GLU A 185 1.50 -5.15 8.63
N LEU A 186 1.30 -3.84 8.87
CA LEU A 186 0.18 -3.08 8.34
C LEU A 186 0.69 -2.03 7.36
N TYR A 187 0.32 -2.19 6.11
CA TYR A 187 0.62 -1.24 5.05
C TYR A 187 -0.56 -0.32 4.79
N HIS A 188 -0.29 0.91 4.38
CA HIS A 188 -1.31 1.83 3.90
C HIS A 188 -1.84 1.37 2.53
N LEU A 189 -2.98 1.91 2.10
CA LEU A 189 -3.53 1.60 0.79
C LEU A 189 -2.68 2.15 -0.36
N ASP A 190 -2.04 3.31 -0.14
CA ASP A 190 -1.32 4.07 -1.16
C ASP A 190 -0.06 4.72 -0.58
N HIS A 191 1.02 4.74 -1.34
CA HIS A 191 2.31 5.29 -0.89
C HIS A 191 2.32 6.82 -0.83
N GLY A 192 1.61 7.54 -1.73
CA GLY A 192 1.47 8.98 -1.66
C GLY A 192 0.69 9.42 -0.42
N LEU A 193 -0.37 8.69 -0.07
CA LEU A 193 -1.12 8.91 1.17
C LEU A 193 -0.29 8.57 2.41
N LEU A 194 0.53 7.51 2.38
CA LEU A 194 1.44 7.18 3.48
C LEU A 194 2.45 8.30 3.70
N ARG A 195 3.04 8.83 2.62
CA ARG A 195 3.95 9.99 2.66
C ARG A 195 3.27 11.19 3.33
N MET A 196 2.06 11.52 2.89
CA MET A 196 1.27 12.61 3.45
C MET A 196 0.94 12.37 4.93
N MET A 197 0.59 11.14 5.30
CA MET A 197 0.31 10.76 6.68
C MET A 197 1.54 10.84 7.58
N ALA A 198 2.73 10.60 7.02
CA ALA A 198 4.01 10.80 7.70
C ALA A 198 4.41 12.29 7.85
N GLY A 199 3.65 13.21 7.24
CA GLY A 199 3.91 14.64 7.29
C GLY A 199 5.00 15.11 6.33
N ILE A 200 5.38 14.30 5.35
CA ILE A 200 6.41 14.64 4.36
C ILE A 200 5.75 15.38 3.19
N LEU A 201 6.01 16.66 3.09
CA LEU A 201 5.56 17.50 1.98
C LEU A 201 6.59 17.50 0.85
N VAL A 202 6.17 17.85 -0.37
CA VAL A 202 7.07 17.87 -1.53
C VAL A 202 8.30 18.75 -1.33
N GLN A 203 8.19 19.82 -0.58
CA GLN A 203 9.30 20.71 -0.27
C GLN A 203 10.37 20.09 0.66
N ASP A 204 10.03 18.98 1.34
CA ASP A 204 10.89 18.28 2.28
C ASP A 204 11.57 17.06 1.61
N ILE A 205 11.24 16.79 0.33
CA ILE A 205 11.75 15.66 -0.41
C ILE A 205 13.10 16.04 -1.06
N ASP A 206 14.11 15.23 -0.79
CA ASP A 206 15.36 15.27 -1.55
C ASP A 206 15.13 14.74 -2.96
N THR A 207 15.16 15.60 -3.94
CA THR A 207 14.89 15.26 -5.36
C THR A 207 15.97 14.33 -5.94
N ASP A 208 17.16 14.28 -5.36
CA ASP A 208 18.23 13.40 -5.82
C ASP A 208 18.10 11.97 -5.23
N ASN A 209 17.27 11.79 -4.19
CA ASN A 209 17.11 10.54 -3.45
C ASN A 209 15.62 10.23 -3.13
N VAL A 210 14.74 10.44 -4.08
CA VAL A 210 13.27 10.19 -3.88
C VAL A 210 12.99 8.75 -3.45
N LEU A 211 13.78 7.77 -3.94
CA LEU A 211 13.61 6.36 -3.62
C LEU A 211 13.97 6.02 -2.16
N ASP A 212 14.86 6.81 -1.56
CA ASP A 212 15.26 6.64 -0.16
C ASP A 212 14.30 7.31 0.83
N MET A 213 13.21 7.87 0.34
CA MET A 213 12.21 8.54 1.15
C MET A 213 11.71 7.64 2.28
N MET A 214 11.80 8.14 3.52
CA MET A 214 11.50 7.37 4.73
C MET A 214 12.34 6.08 4.87
N ASP A 215 13.64 6.14 4.57
CA ASP A 215 14.53 4.96 4.63
C ASP A 215 14.01 3.78 3.78
N GLY A 216 13.50 4.06 2.58
CA GLY A 216 12.97 3.06 1.65
C GLY A 216 11.54 2.58 1.96
N VAL A 217 10.88 3.08 3.00
CA VAL A 217 9.50 2.66 3.37
C VAL A 217 8.50 2.93 2.25
N ILE A 218 8.65 4.05 1.55
CA ILE A 218 7.76 4.39 0.43
C ILE A 218 7.96 3.42 -0.75
N ALA A 219 9.21 3.02 -1.02
CA ALA A 219 9.51 2.02 -2.05
C ALA A 219 8.92 0.65 -1.71
N GLU A 220 9.01 0.22 -0.46
CA GLU A 220 8.42 -1.04 0.00
C GLU A 220 6.88 -0.99 -0.03
N GLN A 221 6.29 0.13 0.39
CA GLN A 221 4.84 0.36 0.28
C GLN A 221 4.37 0.30 -1.18
N TYR A 222 5.14 0.88 -2.10
CA TYR A 222 4.90 0.80 -3.54
C TYR A 222 4.97 -0.66 -4.02
N ALA A 223 6.04 -1.39 -3.68
CA ALA A 223 6.20 -2.79 -4.06
C ALA A 223 5.04 -3.66 -3.54
N MET A 224 4.60 -3.46 -2.29
CA MET A 224 3.43 -4.13 -1.73
C MET A 224 2.18 -3.86 -2.57
N ALA A 225 1.92 -2.60 -2.94
CA ALA A 225 0.73 -2.24 -3.71
C ALA A 225 0.75 -2.87 -5.12
N GLU A 226 1.90 -2.82 -5.82
CA GLU A 226 2.06 -3.43 -7.15
C GLU A 226 1.87 -4.95 -7.11
N LEU A 227 2.44 -5.63 -6.11
CA LEU A 227 2.27 -7.08 -5.93
C LEU A 227 0.82 -7.43 -5.62
N TYR A 228 0.17 -6.67 -4.73
CA TYR A 228 -1.22 -6.90 -4.34
C TYR A 228 -2.19 -6.74 -5.52
N MET A 229 -1.92 -5.79 -6.41
CA MET A 229 -2.74 -5.57 -7.62
C MET A 229 -2.50 -6.59 -8.73
N ASN A 230 -1.38 -7.30 -8.68
CA ASN A 230 -1.06 -8.30 -9.68
C ASN A 230 -1.88 -9.57 -9.42
N LYS A 231 -2.85 -9.85 -10.30
CA LYS A 231 -3.75 -11.01 -10.18
C LYS A 231 -3.05 -12.39 -10.20
N SER A 232 -1.80 -12.43 -10.66
CA SER A 232 -0.98 -13.65 -10.64
C SER A 232 -0.31 -13.88 -9.28
N VAL A 233 -0.32 -12.89 -8.40
CA VAL A 233 0.16 -12.95 -7.03
C VAL A 233 -1.04 -13.27 -6.15
N GLY A 234 -0.95 -14.34 -5.37
CA GLY A 234 -1.94 -14.69 -4.35
C GLY A 234 -1.75 -13.85 -3.07
N ASP A 235 -1.96 -14.47 -1.93
CA ASP A 235 -1.73 -13.82 -0.65
C ASP A 235 -0.25 -13.45 -0.49
N LEU A 236 -0.01 -12.23 0.03
CA LEU A 236 1.33 -11.76 0.36
C LEU A 236 1.68 -12.08 1.80
N TYR A 237 2.92 -12.50 1.99
CA TYR A 237 3.52 -12.77 3.28
C TYR A 237 4.90 -12.10 3.37
N PHE A 238 5.48 -12.06 4.55
CA PHE A 238 6.90 -11.75 4.76
C PHE A 238 7.58 -12.87 5.54
N TRP A 239 8.91 -12.93 5.45
CA TRP A 239 9.70 -13.90 6.20
C TRP A 239 10.84 -13.22 6.93
N ILE A 240 11.04 -13.64 8.18
CA ILE A 240 12.17 -13.20 9.00
C ILE A 240 12.82 -14.45 9.62
N SER A 241 14.14 -14.55 9.51
CA SER A 241 14.95 -15.57 10.18
C SER A 241 14.96 -15.38 11.70
N SER A 242 15.51 -16.35 12.41
CA SER A 242 15.79 -16.22 13.85
C SER A 242 16.94 -15.25 14.15
N ALA A 243 17.70 -14.83 13.13
CA ALA A 243 18.80 -13.86 13.28
C ALA A 243 18.37 -12.49 12.73
N THR A 244 18.84 -12.10 11.55
CA THR A 244 18.66 -10.75 11.00
C THR A 244 18.18 -10.74 9.54
N ALA A 245 18.12 -11.89 8.87
CA ALA A 245 17.69 -11.93 7.47
C ALA A 245 16.19 -11.74 7.38
N LYS A 246 15.75 -10.84 6.48
CA LYS A 246 14.35 -10.55 6.15
C LYS A 246 14.17 -10.70 4.63
N VAL A 247 13.00 -11.19 4.24
CA VAL A 247 12.45 -11.08 2.89
C VAL A 247 11.16 -10.30 3.03
N ASP A 248 11.09 -9.15 2.36
CA ASP A 248 10.00 -8.20 2.57
C ASP A 248 8.67 -8.73 2.07
N PHE A 249 8.67 -9.40 0.90
CA PHE A 249 7.47 -10.08 0.43
C PHE A 249 7.79 -11.49 -0.05
N VAL A 250 6.87 -12.40 0.23
CA VAL A 250 6.91 -13.79 -0.22
C VAL A 250 5.49 -14.18 -0.65
N TYR A 251 5.37 -14.83 -1.80
CA TYR A 251 4.09 -15.34 -2.28
C TYR A 251 4.24 -16.70 -2.99
N GLU A 252 3.11 -17.37 -3.22
CA GLU A 252 3.06 -18.60 -4.01
C GLU A 252 2.82 -18.26 -5.49
N GLY A 253 3.70 -18.70 -6.36
CA GLY A 253 3.59 -18.52 -7.80
C GLY A 253 4.13 -19.74 -8.55
N ASP A 254 3.38 -20.24 -9.53
CA ASP A 254 3.76 -21.39 -10.38
C ASP A 254 4.20 -22.66 -9.62
N GLY A 255 3.64 -22.87 -8.42
CA GLY A 255 3.99 -24.01 -7.55
C GLY A 255 5.30 -23.86 -6.79
N GLU A 256 5.85 -22.65 -6.75
CA GLU A 256 7.08 -22.30 -6.04
C GLU A 256 6.84 -21.15 -5.07
N VAL A 257 7.77 -21.00 -4.11
CA VAL A 257 7.82 -19.84 -3.22
C VAL A 257 8.67 -18.75 -3.87
N ILE A 258 8.06 -17.61 -4.14
CA ILE A 258 8.68 -16.48 -4.81
C ILE A 258 9.04 -15.41 -3.77
N PRO A 259 10.32 -15.15 -3.49
CA PRO A 259 10.77 -14.04 -2.65
C PRO A 259 10.91 -12.77 -3.48
N VAL A 260 10.56 -11.60 -2.88
CA VAL A 260 10.69 -10.26 -3.44
C VAL A 260 11.37 -9.32 -2.46
#